data_b63a3d359f4a0b5ecf8871eb5b380a90
#
_entry.id   b63a3d359f4a0b5ecf8871eb5b380a90
#
_cell.length_a   1.000
_cell.length_b   1.000
_cell.length_c   1.000
_cell.angle_alpha   90.00
_cell.angle_beta   90.00
_cell.angle_gamma   90.00
#
_symmetry.space_group_name_H-M   'P 1'
#
loop_
_entity.id
_entity.type
_entity.pdbx_description
1 polymer ?
#
loop_
_entity_poly.entity_id
_entity_poly.type
_entity_poly.pdbx_seq_one_letter_code
_entity_poly.pdbx_strand_id
1 'polypeptide(L)'
;MSKRLVEANKLVDKSKLYDLTEAVTTLKSVPTAKFNESIDLAIKLNLATKELSQSIRGSVVLPHGTGKTIKVAVFCKEEHAQKAKEAGADIVGDDDLIEKVAGGFLEFDTVIAMPEMMKDLSKLGKVLGPRGLMPSPKAGTVTMDVEKAIQEVRAGKVEFRMDKLGCINMTIAKLSFEAEAIIENTKTVIDAIINVRPAHVKGRFLRGISISTTMGPGIRLDASKY
;
A
#
# COMPACT_ATOMS: atom_id res chain seq x y z
N MET A 1 9.22 10.33 -25.85
CA MET A 1 9.75 9.33 -24.89
C MET A 1 11.23 9.58 -24.65
N SER A 2 11.73 9.41 -23.42
CA SER A 2 13.17 9.49 -23.16
C SER A 2 13.90 8.31 -23.81
N LYS A 3 15.17 8.51 -24.21
CA LYS A 3 16.00 7.44 -24.81
C LYS A 3 16.03 6.19 -23.94
N ARG A 4 16.21 6.37 -22.61
CA ARG A 4 16.17 5.31 -21.60
C ARG A 4 14.87 4.46 -21.65
N LEU A 5 13.69 5.11 -21.76
CA LEU A 5 12.41 4.40 -21.79
C LEU A 5 12.23 3.64 -23.11
N VAL A 6 12.81 4.12 -24.20
CA VAL A 6 12.82 3.40 -25.50
C VAL A 6 13.67 2.13 -25.38
N GLU A 7 14.83 2.21 -24.78
CA GLU A 7 15.68 1.05 -24.49
C GLU A 7 15.03 0.05 -23.55
N ALA A 8 14.44 0.55 -22.45
CA ALA A 8 13.68 -0.25 -21.49
C ALA A 8 12.52 -1.02 -22.15
N ASN A 9 11.77 -0.37 -23.05
CA ASN A 9 10.67 -1.01 -23.77
C ASN A 9 11.12 -2.09 -24.79
N LYS A 10 12.38 -2.07 -25.24
CA LYS A 10 12.92 -3.13 -26.11
C LYS A 10 13.22 -4.42 -25.35
N LEU A 11 13.52 -4.32 -24.05
CA LEU A 11 13.82 -5.44 -23.18
C LEU A 11 12.56 -6.17 -22.68
N VAL A 12 11.40 -5.53 -22.76
CA VAL A 12 10.13 -6.07 -22.25
C VAL A 12 9.19 -6.36 -23.42
N ASP A 13 8.85 -7.62 -23.62
CA ASP A 13 7.81 -8.01 -24.57
C ASP A 13 6.42 -7.82 -23.92
N LYS A 14 5.66 -6.86 -24.43
CA LYS A 14 4.32 -6.53 -23.94
C LYS A 14 3.24 -7.57 -24.25
N SER A 15 3.50 -8.48 -25.18
CA SER A 15 2.58 -9.55 -25.55
C SER A 15 2.72 -10.79 -24.68
N LYS A 16 3.92 -10.96 -24.06
CA LYS A 16 4.25 -12.10 -23.21
C LYS A 16 3.67 -11.93 -21.81
N LEU A 17 3.16 -13.02 -21.24
CA LEU A 17 2.86 -13.16 -19.83
C LEU A 17 4.07 -13.77 -19.15
N TYR A 18 4.64 -13.08 -18.18
CA TYR A 18 5.86 -13.48 -17.49
C TYR A 18 5.53 -14.25 -16.21
N ASP A 19 6.40 -15.17 -15.85
CA ASP A 19 6.40 -15.71 -14.50
C ASP A 19 6.96 -14.67 -13.51
N LEU A 20 6.60 -14.78 -12.23
CA LEU A 20 6.99 -13.78 -11.23
C LEU A 20 8.52 -13.65 -11.11
N THR A 21 9.24 -14.77 -11.08
CA THR A 21 10.71 -14.81 -11.02
C THR A 21 11.36 -14.17 -12.24
N GLU A 22 10.85 -14.49 -13.42
CA GLU A 22 11.31 -13.94 -14.70
C GLU A 22 11.03 -12.45 -14.79
N ALA A 23 9.83 -12.02 -14.34
CA ALA A 23 9.45 -10.63 -14.32
C ALA A 23 10.35 -9.77 -13.41
N VAL A 24 10.65 -10.26 -12.20
CA VAL A 24 11.53 -9.55 -11.25
C VAL A 24 12.97 -9.47 -11.79
N THR A 25 13.47 -10.53 -12.42
CA THR A 25 14.80 -10.53 -13.05
C THR A 25 14.85 -9.53 -14.21
N THR A 26 13.83 -9.53 -15.06
CA THR A 26 13.71 -8.57 -16.18
C THR A 26 13.62 -7.14 -15.64
N LEU A 27 12.82 -6.90 -14.59
CA LEU A 27 12.64 -5.59 -13.98
C LEU A 27 13.94 -5.02 -13.43
N LYS A 28 14.79 -5.85 -12.84
CA LYS A 28 16.13 -5.45 -12.36
C LYS A 28 17.14 -5.20 -13.48
N SER A 29 16.96 -5.81 -14.64
CA SER A 29 17.85 -5.61 -15.81
C SER A 29 17.51 -4.35 -16.62
N VAL A 30 16.34 -3.77 -16.43
CA VAL A 30 15.91 -2.55 -17.12
C VAL A 30 16.70 -1.33 -16.66
N PRO A 31 17.13 -0.42 -17.58
CA PRO A 31 17.81 0.82 -17.23
C PRO A 31 17.00 1.69 -16.26
N THR A 32 17.55 1.96 -15.10
CA THR A 32 16.90 2.67 -13.99
C THR A 32 17.10 4.19 -14.05
N ALA A 33 16.35 4.92 -13.24
CA ALA A 33 16.56 6.35 -13.01
C ALA A 33 17.73 6.59 -12.05
N LYS A 34 18.11 7.87 -11.86
CA LYS A 34 19.20 8.24 -10.95
C LYS A 34 18.85 8.14 -9.45
N PHE A 35 17.63 7.72 -9.13
CA PHE A 35 17.16 7.54 -7.76
C PHE A 35 16.71 6.08 -7.53
N ASN A 36 16.59 5.69 -6.26
CA ASN A 36 16.10 4.35 -5.90
C ASN A 36 14.60 4.27 -6.18
N GLU A 37 14.24 3.67 -7.34
CA GLU A 37 12.87 3.53 -7.79
C GLU A 37 12.06 2.61 -6.85
N SER A 38 10.77 2.89 -6.73
CA SER A 38 9.82 1.99 -6.08
C SER A 38 9.34 0.96 -7.08
N ILE A 39 8.99 -0.22 -6.59
CA ILE A 39 8.33 -1.27 -7.38
C ILE A 39 6.86 -1.23 -7.02
N ASP A 40 6.03 -1.00 -8.02
CA ASP A 40 4.59 -0.91 -7.90
C ASP A 40 3.92 -2.13 -8.52
N LEU A 41 2.91 -2.64 -7.83
CA LEU A 41 2.06 -3.74 -8.26
C LEU A 41 0.69 -3.19 -8.59
N ALA A 42 0.22 -3.46 -9.80
CA ALA A 42 -1.11 -3.12 -10.26
C ALA A 42 -1.90 -4.40 -10.56
N ILE A 43 -3.02 -4.57 -9.88
CA ILE A 43 -3.90 -5.73 -10.01
C ILE A 43 -5.25 -5.28 -10.51
N LYS A 44 -5.69 -5.87 -11.63
CA LYS A 44 -7.03 -5.70 -12.17
C LYS A 44 -7.92 -6.84 -11.70
N LEU A 45 -8.97 -6.50 -10.98
CA LEU A 45 -9.97 -7.44 -10.52
C LEU A 45 -11.03 -7.71 -11.61
N ASN A 46 -11.56 -8.91 -11.61
CA ASN A 46 -12.64 -9.31 -12.51
C ASN A 46 -13.99 -9.20 -11.76
N LEU A 47 -14.49 -7.99 -11.68
CA LEU A 47 -15.74 -7.65 -10.99
C LEU A 47 -16.78 -7.18 -11.99
N ALA A 48 -18.04 -7.57 -11.80
CA ALA A 48 -19.16 -7.04 -12.55
C ALA A 48 -19.41 -5.55 -12.21
N THR A 49 -20.00 -4.79 -13.13
CA THR A 49 -20.23 -3.34 -12.94
C THR A 49 -20.99 -2.99 -11.67
N LYS A 50 -21.93 -3.87 -11.25
CA LYS A 50 -22.68 -3.72 -10.00
C LYS A 50 -21.81 -3.93 -8.74
N GLU A 51 -20.77 -4.75 -8.85
CA GLU A 51 -19.86 -5.09 -7.75
C GLU A 51 -18.76 -4.04 -7.55
N LEU A 52 -18.48 -3.23 -8.58
CA LEU A 52 -17.52 -2.11 -8.49
C LEU A 52 -17.92 -1.04 -7.46
N SER A 53 -19.21 -0.98 -7.09
CA SER A 53 -19.68 -0.10 -6.01
C SER A 53 -19.23 -0.56 -4.62
N GLN A 54 -18.90 -1.85 -4.46
CA GLN A 54 -18.38 -2.40 -3.21
C GLN A 54 -16.86 -2.20 -3.16
N SER A 55 -16.42 -1.21 -2.41
CA SER A 55 -14.99 -0.93 -2.25
C SER A 55 -14.29 -2.06 -1.49
N ILE A 56 -13.47 -2.85 -2.19
CA ILE A 56 -12.56 -3.83 -1.58
C ILE A 56 -11.41 -3.05 -0.95
N ARG A 57 -11.18 -3.28 0.33
CA ARG A 57 -10.10 -2.67 1.12
C ARG A 57 -9.55 -3.70 2.07
N GLY A 58 -8.28 -3.61 2.34
CA GLY A 58 -7.61 -4.44 3.32
C GLY A 58 -6.24 -3.88 3.66
N SER A 59 -5.56 -4.55 4.54
CA SER A 59 -4.17 -4.30 4.86
C SER A 59 -3.38 -5.60 4.81
N VAL A 60 -2.11 -5.50 4.50
CA VAL A 60 -1.17 -6.60 4.45
C VAL A 60 0.14 -6.16 5.11
N VAL A 61 0.73 -7.03 5.91
CA VAL A 61 2.07 -6.81 6.46
C VAL A 61 3.05 -7.47 5.51
N LEU A 62 3.95 -6.67 4.95
CA LEU A 62 4.99 -7.18 4.04
C LEU A 62 6.15 -7.75 4.84
N PRO A 63 6.58 -9.00 4.58
CA PRO A 63 7.66 -9.65 5.35
C PRO A 63 8.98 -8.88 5.31
N HIS A 64 9.28 -8.21 4.20
CA HIS A 64 10.49 -7.40 4.04
C HIS A 64 10.23 -5.89 4.10
N GLY A 65 9.01 -5.47 4.47
CA GLY A 65 8.62 -4.07 4.48
C GLY A 65 8.58 -3.42 3.10
N THR A 66 8.41 -2.10 3.08
CA THR A 66 8.36 -1.29 1.83
C THR A 66 9.70 -0.62 1.50
N GLY A 67 10.67 -0.61 2.43
CA GLY A 67 11.93 0.13 2.30
C GLY A 67 11.79 1.65 2.40
N LYS A 68 10.67 2.14 2.94
CA LYS A 68 10.47 3.55 3.30
C LYS A 68 10.49 3.71 4.81
N THR A 69 11.12 4.77 5.29
CA THR A 69 10.96 5.21 6.67
C THR A 69 9.61 5.92 6.78
N ILE A 70 8.67 5.31 7.47
CA ILE A 70 7.30 5.81 7.62
C ILE A 70 7.22 6.63 8.91
N LYS A 71 6.75 7.88 8.81
CA LYS A 71 6.41 8.70 9.98
C LYS A 71 5.00 8.39 10.44
N VAL A 72 4.87 7.95 11.68
CA VAL A 72 3.61 7.52 12.28
C VAL A 72 3.07 8.60 13.21
N ALA A 73 1.88 9.11 12.92
CA ALA A 73 1.13 9.97 13.81
C ALA A 73 0.07 9.18 14.56
N VAL A 74 -0.01 9.38 15.88
CA VAL A 74 -0.94 8.67 16.76
C VAL A 74 -1.85 9.68 17.46
N PHE A 75 -3.15 9.50 17.28
CA PHE A 75 -4.18 10.25 17.99
C PHE A 75 -4.71 9.43 19.15
N CYS A 76 -4.31 9.80 20.35
CA CYS A 76 -4.73 9.15 21.58
C CYS A 76 -4.78 10.16 22.72
N LYS A 77 -5.53 9.82 23.76
CA LYS A 77 -5.57 10.61 25.00
C LYS A 77 -4.25 10.52 25.75
N GLU A 78 -3.99 11.48 26.62
CA GLU A 78 -2.76 11.60 27.40
C GLU A 78 -2.35 10.31 28.12
N GLU A 79 -3.32 9.53 28.60
CA GLU A 79 -3.06 8.24 29.29
C GLU A 79 -2.31 7.22 28.42
N HIS A 80 -2.52 7.26 27.09
CA HIS A 80 -1.88 6.36 26.13
C HIS A 80 -0.71 7.01 25.37
N ALA A 81 -0.50 8.31 25.55
CA ALA A 81 0.51 9.07 24.82
C ALA A 81 1.93 8.59 25.13
N GLN A 82 2.19 8.24 26.40
CA GLN A 82 3.50 7.76 26.82
C GLN A 82 3.80 6.39 26.18
N LYS A 83 2.85 5.46 26.22
CA LYS A 83 2.96 4.13 25.60
C LYS A 83 3.18 4.22 24.09
N ALA A 84 2.46 5.13 23.41
CA ALA A 84 2.63 5.36 21.99
C ALA A 84 4.03 5.88 21.63
N LYS A 85 4.61 6.76 22.45
CA LYS A 85 5.99 7.23 22.28
C LYS A 85 7.01 6.13 22.50
N GLU A 86 6.83 5.30 23.55
CA GLU A 86 7.70 4.15 23.85
C GLU A 86 7.64 3.10 22.73
N ALA A 87 6.46 2.88 22.14
CA ALA A 87 6.29 2.00 21.00
C ALA A 87 6.89 2.56 19.69
N GLY A 88 7.30 3.84 19.71
CA GLY A 88 8.03 4.45 18.61
C GLY A 88 7.17 5.30 17.67
N ALA A 89 6.06 5.88 18.11
CA ALA A 89 5.35 6.88 17.34
C ALA A 89 6.18 8.15 17.21
N ASP A 90 6.24 8.73 15.99
CA ASP A 90 7.01 9.96 15.74
C ASP A 90 6.24 11.19 16.22
N ILE A 91 4.92 11.17 16.09
CA ILE A 91 4.05 12.27 16.48
C ILE A 91 2.91 11.69 17.30
N VAL A 92 2.73 12.20 18.51
CA VAL A 92 1.63 11.77 19.40
C VAL A 92 0.93 13.01 19.92
N GLY A 93 -0.39 13.03 19.87
CA GLY A 93 -1.17 14.14 20.38
C GLY A 93 -2.65 13.84 20.47
N ASP A 94 -3.34 14.74 21.13
CA ASP A 94 -4.80 14.78 21.31
C ASP A 94 -5.37 15.97 20.49
N ASP A 95 -6.20 16.78 21.10
CA ASP A 95 -6.84 17.95 20.47
C ASP A 95 -5.83 18.94 19.88
N ASP A 96 -4.68 19.14 20.53
CA ASP A 96 -3.58 19.97 20.03
C ASP A 96 -3.07 19.51 18.64
N LEU A 97 -3.01 18.19 18.42
CA LEU A 97 -2.59 17.64 17.13
C LEU A 97 -3.70 17.81 16.09
N ILE A 98 -4.96 17.70 16.50
CA ILE A 98 -6.11 17.92 15.62
C ILE A 98 -6.10 19.36 15.10
N GLU A 99 -5.86 20.36 15.96
CA GLU A 99 -5.76 21.76 15.57
C GLU A 99 -4.58 22.01 14.62
N LYS A 100 -3.41 21.44 14.88
CA LYS A 100 -2.26 21.53 14.00
C LYS A 100 -2.54 20.96 12.61
N VAL A 101 -3.19 19.79 12.54
CA VAL A 101 -3.57 19.15 11.28
C VAL A 101 -4.64 19.96 10.55
N ALA A 102 -5.60 20.56 11.27
CA ALA A 102 -6.56 21.49 10.69
C ALA A 102 -5.87 22.72 10.10
N GLY A 103 -4.78 23.19 10.74
CA GLY A 103 -3.92 24.27 10.26
C GLY A 103 -3.02 23.89 9.07
N GLY A 104 -3.05 22.62 8.62
CA GLY A 104 -2.29 22.14 7.44
C GLY A 104 -1.00 21.39 7.76
N PHE A 105 -0.73 21.04 9.00
CA PHE A 105 0.39 20.19 9.37
C PHE A 105 0.11 18.74 8.95
N LEU A 106 0.89 18.21 7.99
CA LEU A 106 0.69 16.88 7.38
C LEU A 106 2.05 16.17 7.15
N GLU A 107 2.99 16.36 8.05
CA GLU A 107 4.34 15.78 7.96
C GLU A 107 4.40 14.32 8.49
N PHE A 108 3.40 13.52 8.17
CA PHE A 108 3.31 12.10 8.52
C PHE A 108 2.76 11.29 7.35
N ASP A 109 3.11 10.00 7.33
CA ASP A 109 2.76 9.08 6.25
C ASP A 109 1.59 8.16 6.64
N THR A 110 1.41 7.89 7.93
CA THR A 110 0.35 7.00 8.43
C THR A 110 -0.24 7.57 9.72
N VAL A 111 -1.56 7.41 9.86
CA VAL A 111 -2.30 7.83 11.04
C VAL A 111 -2.88 6.61 11.75
N ILE A 112 -2.61 6.51 13.05
CA ILE A 112 -3.25 5.55 13.95
C ILE A 112 -4.12 6.34 14.92
N ALA A 113 -5.33 5.88 15.17
CA ALA A 113 -6.26 6.55 16.07
C ALA A 113 -6.92 5.58 17.03
N MET A 114 -7.17 6.03 18.24
CA MET A 114 -8.09 5.34 19.15
C MET A 114 -9.55 5.57 18.72
N PRO A 115 -10.45 4.58 18.92
CA PRO A 115 -11.85 4.70 18.55
C PRO A 115 -12.56 5.95 19.14
N GLU A 116 -12.15 6.38 20.32
CA GLU A 116 -12.69 7.54 21.01
C GLU A 116 -12.41 8.84 20.26
N MET A 117 -11.21 8.98 19.65
CA MET A 117 -10.78 10.17 18.92
C MET A 117 -11.40 10.28 17.53
N MET A 118 -12.09 9.24 17.05
CA MET A 118 -12.65 9.21 15.70
C MET A 118 -13.72 10.28 15.47
N LYS A 119 -14.43 10.71 16.52
CA LYS A 119 -15.44 11.78 16.40
C LYS A 119 -14.79 13.09 15.97
N ASP A 120 -13.68 13.44 16.62
CA ASP A 120 -12.98 14.70 16.37
C ASP A 120 -12.15 14.62 15.08
N LEU A 121 -11.53 13.49 14.81
CA LEU A 121 -10.87 13.21 13.53
C LEU A 121 -11.81 13.27 12.33
N SER A 122 -13.10 13.00 12.50
CA SER A 122 -14.09 13.12 11.43
C SER A 122 -14.19 14.56 10.90
N LYS A 123 -13.92 15.57 11.73
CA LYS A 123 -13.85 16.98 11.32
C LYS A 123 -12.72 17.24 10.32
N LEU A 124 -11.63 16.46 10.43
CA LEU A 124 -10.46 16.52 9.54
C LEU A 124 -10.62 15.71 8.24
N GLY A 125 -11.78 15.08 8.03
CA GLY A 125 -12.04 14.25 6.86
C GLY A 125 -11.83 14.97 5.52
N LYS A 126 -12.05 16.29 5.47
CA LYS A 126 -11.79 17.13 4.28
C LYS A 126 -10.29 17.29 3.98
N VAL A 127 -9.44 17.19 5.00
CA VAL A 127 -7.98 17.36 4.89
C VAL A 127 -7.29 16.00 4.72
N LEU A 128 -7.61 15.04 5.57
CA LEU A 128 -6.99 13.70 5.58
C LEU A 128 -7.54 12.77 4.49
N GLY A 129 -8.83 12.91 4.14
CA GLY A 129 -9.52 12.05 3.18
C GLY A 129 -8.90 12.04 1.78
N PRO A 130 -8.70 13.21 1.13
CA PRO A 130 -8.09 13.28 -0.21
C PRO A 130 -6.66 12.74 -0.26
N ARG A 131 -5.93 12.76 0.86
CA ARG A 131 -4.56 12.24 0.96
C ARG A 131 -4.49 10.75 1.33
N GLY A 132 -5.64 10.12 1.62
CA GLY A 132 -5.66 8.71 2.05
C GLY A 132 -5.15 8.47 3.47
N LEU A 133 -5.00 9.52 4.28
CA LEU A 133 -4.46 9.45 5.65
C LEU A 133 -5.57 9.25 6.71
N MET A 134 -6.82 9.12 6.31
CA MET A 134 -7.93 8.95 7.25
C MET A 134 -7.90 7.54 7.85
N PRO A 135 -7.79 7.40 9.19
CA PRO A 135 -7.77 6.10 9.82
C PRO A 135 -9.08 5.33 9.60
N SER A 136 -8.96 4.01 9.42
CA SER A 136 -10.09 3.13 9.13
C SER A 136 -10.01 1.84 9.95
N PRO A 137 -11.11 1.39 10.58
CA PRO A 137 -11.16 0.10 11.27
C PRO A 137 -10.85 -1.08 10.34
N LYS A 138 -11.25 -0.99 9.06
CA LYS A 138 -10.99 -2.04 8.06
C LYS A 138 -9.52 -2.16 7.66
N ALA A 139 -8.76 -1.08 7.77
CA ALA A 139 -7.32 -1.07 7.56
C ALA A 139 -6.54 -1.43 8.84
N GLY A 140 -7.24 -1.56 9.98
CA GLY A 140 -6.63 -1.81 11.28
C GLY A 140 -5.80 -0.64 11.81
N THR A 141 -6.10 0.58 11.36
CA THR A 141 -5.49 1.83 11.83
C THR A 141 -6.33 2.52 12.92
N VAL A 142 -7.50 1.96 13.24
CA VAL A 142 -8.32 2.34 14.39
C VAL A 142 -8.33 1.16 15.36
N THR A 143 -7.64 1.29 16.49
CA THR A 143 -7.49 0.21 17.46
C THR A 143 -7.30 0.76 18.87
N MET A 144 -7.61 -0.07 19.89
CA MET A 144 -7.26 0.21 21.29
C MET A 144 -5.80 -0.16 21.57
N ASP A 145 -5.25 -1.16 20.86
CA ASP A 145 -3.87 -1.62 21.02
C ASP A 145 -2.93 -0.81 20.12
N VAL A 146 -2.61 0.40 20.55
CA VAL A 146 -1.79 1.34 19.78
C VAL A 146 -0.36 0.82 19.57
N GLU A 147 0.21 0.16 20.58
CA GLU A 147 1.58 -0.39 20.52
C GLU A 147 1.72 -1.41 19.40
N LYS A 148 0.80 -2.38 19.33
CA LYS A 148 0.80 -3.41 18.28
C LYS A 148 0.61 -2.81 16.90
N ALA A 149 -0.29 -1.83 16.77
CA ALA A 149 -0.52 -1.17 15.49
C ALA A 149 0.72 -0.39 15.00
N ILE A 150 1.45 0.29 15.89
CA ILE A 150 2.69 0.97 15.54
C ILE A 150 3.75 -0.03 15.07
N GLN A 151 3.91 -1.16 15.79
CA GLN A 151 4.85 -2.21 15.41
C GLN A 151 4.51 -2.80 14.04
N GLU A 152 3.24 -3.09 13.76
CA GLU A 152 2.80 -3.60 12.45
C GLU A 152 3.07 -2.59 11.31
N VAL A 153 2.80 -1.30 11.53
CA VAL A 153 3.08 -0.25 10.55
C VAL A 153 4.58 -0.11 10.29
N ARG A 154 5.41 -0.18 11.35
CA ARG A 154 6.87 -0.17 11.21
C ARG A 154 7.42 -1.44 10.58
N ALA A 155 6.78 -2.59 10.80
CA ALA A 155 7.10 -3.85 10.14
C ALA A 155 6.76 -3.84 8.63
N GLY A 156 6.05 -2.80 8.14
CA GLY A 156 5.73 -2.66 6.74
C GLY A 156 4.28 -3.02 6.39
N LYS A 157 3.34 -2.73 7.28
CA LYS A 157 1.91 -2.84 6.98
C LYS A 157 1.52 -1.80 5.94
N VAL A 158 0.97 -2.26 4.82
CA VAL A 158 0.48 -1.43 3.72
C VAL A 158 -1.02 -1.63 3.57
N GLU A 159 -1.74 -0.53 3.39
CA GLU A 159 -3.16 -0.55 3.06
C GLU A 159 -3.33 -0.64 1.54
N PHE A 160 -4.26 -1.46 1.09
CA PHE A 160 -4.69 -1.48 -0.29
C PHE A 160 -6.18 -1.17 -0.43
N ARG A 161 -6.51 -0.46 -1.48
CA ARG A 161 -7.87 -0.04 -1.79
C ARG A 161 -8.14 -0.17 -3.27
N MET A 162 -9.28 -0.78 -3.60
CA MET A 162 -9.76 -0.84 -4.97
C MET A 162 -10.27 0.53 -5.43
N ASP A 163 -9.92 0.92 -6.64
CA ASP A 163 -10.44 2.11 -7.31
C ASP A 163 -11.85 1.85 -7.92
N LYS A 164 -12.45 2.89 -8.48
CA LYS A 164 -13.77 2.82 -9.14
C LYS A 164 -13.78 1.93 -10.39
N LEU A 165 -12.62 1.61 -10.93
CA LEU A 165 -12.44 0.78 -12.12
C LEU A 165 -12.14 -0.67 -11.78
N GLY A 166 -12.04 -1.04 -10.50
CA GLY A 166 -11.71 -2.38 -10.04
C GLY A 166 -10.22 -2.68 -10.15
N CYS A 167 -9.35 -1.66 -10.02
CA CYS A 167 -7.92 -1.85 -9.93
C CYS A 167 -7.43 -1.59 -8.51
N ILE A 168 -6.40 -2.31 -8.10
CA ILE A 168 -5.65 -2.10 -6.87
C ILE A 168 -4.23 -1.76 -7.28
N ASN A 169 -3.73 -0.61 -6.83
CA ASN A 169 -2.37 -0.17 -7.08
C ASN A 169 -1.67 0.06 -5.75
N MET A 170 -0.49 -0.52 -5.56
CA MET A 170 0.28 -0.37 -4.34
C MET A 170 1.77 -0.58 -4.57
N THR A 171 2.58 0.08 -3.77
CA THR A 171 4.03 -0.12 -3.75
C THR A 171 4.36 -1.32 -2.86
N ILE A 172 5.18 -2.23 -3.36
CA ILE A 172 5.54 -3.49 -2.66
C ILE A 172 6.99 -3.55 -2.20
N ALA A 173 7.89 -2.80 -2.83
CA ALA A 173 9.32 -2.83 -2.51
C ALA A 173 10.05 -1.61 -3.09
N LYS A 174 11.34 -1.49 -2.79
CA LYS A 174 12.30 -0.67 -3.51
C LYS A 174 13.13 -1.53 -4.46
N LEU A 175 13.63 -0.92 -5.53
CA LEU A 175 14.47 -1.62 -6.52
C LEU A 175 15.78 -2.14 -5.92
N SER A 176 16.25 -1.52 -4.83
CA SER A 176 17.43 -1.93 -4.06
C SER A 176 17.25 -3.26 -3.32
N PHE A 177 16.02 -3.77 -3.20
CA PHE A 177 15.75 -5.05 -2.51
C PHE A 177 16.28 -6.22 -3.32
N GLU A 178 16.59 -7.32 -2.64
CA GLU A 178 16.92 -8.59 -3.30
C GLU A 178 15.73 -9.15 -4.08
N ALA A 179 16.01 -9.97 -5.10
CA ALA A 179 14.96 -10.50 -5.96
C ALA A 179 13.98 -11.38 -5.17
N GLU A 180 14.49 -12.16 -4.24
CA GLU A 180 13.70 -13.05 -3.38
C GLU A 180 12.72 -12.25 -2.49
N ALA A 181 13.19 -11.17 -1.87
CA ALA A 181 12.36 -10.30 -1.05
C ALA A 181 11.21 -9.65 -1.85
N ILE A 182 11.47 -9.24 -3.10
CA ILE A 182 10.43 -8.69 -3.99
C ILE A 182 9.40 -9.77 -4.33
N ILE A 183 9.86 -11.01 -4.61
CA ILE A 183 8.99 -12.14 -4.93
C ILE A 183 8.10 -12.49 -3.74
N GLU A 184 8.64 -12.57 -2.54
CA GLU A 184 7.89 -12.89 -1.32
C GLU A 184 6.86 -11.81 -0.99
N ASN A 185 7.25 -10.54 -1.02
CA ASN A 185 6.33 -9.42 -0.84
C ASN A 185 5.19 -9.48 -1.87
N THR A 186 5.51 -9.73 -3.14
CA THR A 186 4.50 -9.80 -4.22
C THR A 186 3.52 -10.95 -3.98
N LYS A 187 3.99 -12.14 -3.61
CA LYS A 187 3.12 -13.28 -3.28
C LYS A 187 2.21 -12.98 -2.12
N THR A 188 2.76 -12.44 -1.03
CA THR A 188 1.99 -12.08 0.17
C THR A 188 0.87 -11.09 -0.14
N VAL A 189 1.12 -10.11 -1.00
CA VAL A 189 0.10 -9.16 -1.45
C VAL A 189 -0.98 -9.82 -2.28
N ILE A 190 -0.60 -10.67 -3.24
CA ILE A 190 -1.57 -11.38 -4.09
C ILE A 190 -2.46 -12.27 -3.24
N ASP A 191 -1.89 -13.03 -2.32
CA ASP A 191 -2.63 -13.91 -1.40
C ASP A 191 -3.57 -13.12 -0.49
N ALA A 192 -3.11 -11.98 0.05
CA ALA A 192 -3.96 -11.09 0.86
C ALA A 192 -5.16 -10.55 0.07
N ILE A 193 -4.96 -10.20 -1.21
CA ILE A 193 -6.05 -9.72 -2.07
C ILE A 193 -7.03 -10.85 -2.40
N ILE A 194 -6.54 -12.07 -2.64
CA ILE A 194 -7.39 -13.25 -2.89
C ILE A 194 -8.23 -13.57 -1.65
N ASN A 195 -7.66 -13.48 -0.45
CA ASN A 195 -8.36 -13.75 0.81
C ASN A 195 -9.50 -12.75 1.09
N VAL A 196 -9.42 -11.53 0.58
CA VAL A 196 -10.49 -10.51 0.70
C VAL A 196 -11.56 -10.64 -0.39
N ARG A 197 -11.50 -11.69 -1.22
CA ARG A 197 -12.48 -11.94 -2.27
C ARG A 197 -13.89 -12.06 -1.69
N PRO A 198 -14.87 -11.29 -2.19
CA PRO A 198 -16.26 -11.42 -1.79
C PRO A 198 -16.86 -12.77 -2.22
N ALA A 199 -17.65 -13.39 -1.35
CA ALA A 199 -18.23 -14.73 -1.58
C ALA A 199 -19.13 -14.83 -2.83
N HIS A 200 -19.72 -13.72 -3.27
CA HIS A 200 -20.60 -13.67 -4.43
C HIS A 200 -19.85 -13.63 -5.77
N VAL A 201 -18.55 -13.32 -5.77
CA VAL A 201 -17.75 -13.29 -7.00
C VAL A 201 -17.36 -14.71 -7.42
N LYS A 202 -17.94 -15.18 -8.53
CA LYS A 202 -17.67 -16.51 -9.10
C LYS A 202 -16.60 -16.44 -10.20
N GLY A 203 -15.87 -17.54 -10.39
CA GLY A 203 -14.86 -17.66 -11.44
C GLY A 203 -13.51 -17.00 -11.08
N ARG A 204 -12.75 -16.59 -12.07
CA ARG A 204 -11.44 -15.93 -11.87
C ARG A 204 -11.62 -14.55 -11.24
N PHE A 205 -11.00 -14.33 -10.08
CA PHE A 205 -11.05 -13.04 -9.37
C PHE A 205 -10.04 -12.04 -9.93
N LEU A 206 -8.83 -12.52 -10.25
CA LEU A 206 -7.76 -11.69 -10.83
C LEU A 206 -7.85 -11.74 -12.36
N ARG A 207 -8.08 -10.60 -12.99
CA ARG A 207 -8.12 -10.45 -14.44
C ARG A 207 -6.75 -10.24 -15.04
N GLY A 208 -5.89 -9.53 -14.34
CA GLY A 208 -4.53 -9.23 -14.76
C GLY A 208 -3.71 -8.64 -13.65
N ILE A 209 -2.43 -8.96 -13.65
CA ILE A 209 -1.45 -8.47 -12.68
C ILE A 209 -0.30 -7.87 -13.50
N SER A 210 0.21 -6.73 -13.08
CA SER A 210 1.39 -6.13 -13.66
C SER A 210 2.29 -5.53 -12.59
N ILE A 211 3.59 -5.65 -12.80
CA ILE A 211 4.64 -5.08 -11.94
C ILE A 211 5.45 -4.08 -12.75
N SER A 212 5.82 -2.97 -12.14
CA SER A 212 6.63 -1.94 -12.79
C SER A 212 7.50 -1.21 -11.79
N THR A 213 8.60 -0.62 -12.27
CA THR A 213 9.31 0.40 -11.49
C THR A 213 8.67 1.76 -11.73
N THR A 214 8.94 2.74 -10.86
CA THR A 214 8.34 4.08 -10.91
C THR A 214 8.44 4.72 -12.29
N MET A 215 9.57 4.56 -12.97
CA MET A 215 9.83 5.18 -14.28
C MET A 215 10.09 4.14 -15.38
N GLY A 216 9.82 2.87 -15.12
CA GLY A 216 10.03 1.76 -16.05
C GLY A 216 8.76 1.30 -16.77
N PRO A 217 8.90 0.36 -17.70
CA PRO A 217 7.76 -0.29 -18.36
C PRO A 217 7.03 -1.24 -17.42
N GLY A 218 5.73 -1.42 -17.64
CA GLY A 218 4.95 -2.43 -16.93
C GLY A 218 5.17 -3.82 -17.54
N ILE A 219 5.45 -4.80 -16.69
CA ILE A 219 5.61 -6.22 -17.03
C ILE A 219 4.35 -6.96 -16.59
N ARG A 220 3.70 -7.66 -17.52
CA ARG A 220 2.48 -8.42 -17.22
C ARG A 220 2.83 -9.79 -16.67
N LEU A 221 2.24 -10.14 -15.53
CA LEU A 221 2.36 -11.45 -14.90
C LEU A 221 1.22 -12.37 -15.37
N ASP A 222 1.49 -13.67 -15.36
CA ASP A 222 0.48 -14.68 -15.62
C ASP A 222 -0.45 -14.83 -14.42
N ALA A 223 -1.62 -14.18 -14.51
CA ALA A 223 -2.65 -14.24 -13.48
C ALA A 223 -3.35 -15.62 -13.37
N SER A 224 -3.06 -16.57 -14.27
CA SER A 224 -3.67 -17.92 -14.22
C SER A 224 -3.03 -18.80 -13.15
N LYS A 225 -1.89 -18.40 -12.64
CA LYS A 225 -1.14 -19.13 -11.60
C LYS A 225 -1.62 -18.82 -10.18
N TYR A 226 -2.55 -17.85 -10.05
CA TYR A 226 -3.09 -17.35 -8.78
C TYR A 226 -4.65 -17.46 -8.73
#